data_edb43ba49d931f6c2b1f8f55cabd385e
#
_entry.id   edb43ba49d931f6c2b1f8f55cabd385e
#
_cell.length_a   1.000
_cell.length_b   1.000
_cell.length_c   1.000
_cell.angle_alpha   90.00
_cell.angle_beta   90.00
_cell.angle_gamma   90.00
#
_symmetry.space_group_name_H-M   'P 1'
#
loop_
_entity.id
_entity.type
_entity.pdbx_description
1 polymer ?
#
loop_
_entity_poly.entity_id
_entity_poly.type
_entity_poly.pdbx_seq_one_letter_code
_entity_poly.pdbx_strand_id
1 'polypeptide(L)'
;MVHTCDNRFSSLHPMTRGLFISFEGIDGAGKSTHIEGVAALWRQAGRAVVLTREPGGTSLSEKLRELVLHEPMDALTEALLMFAARREHLVQVIEPALARGDVVLCDRFTDATFAYQGGGRGFDWAVLGQLESMVQQLPEGGLRQPDLTVWFDLDPAIAAERLASARVPDKFESQPADFFAAVRAGYARRASEMPQRFARINAAQSREAVWADVERVMTPLLNKGMT
;
A
#
# COMPACT_ATOMS: atom_id res chain seq x y z
N MET A 1 23.35 -54.98 -15.29
CA MET A 1 22.16 -54.17 -15.01
C MET A 1 22.60 -52.80 -14.60
N VAL A 2 22.53 -51.85 -15.51
CA VAL A 2 22.95 -50.45 -15.31
C VAL A 2 21.69 -49.67 -15.00
N HIS A 3 21.55 -49.15 -13.75
CA HIS A 3 20.47 -48.24 -13.40
C HIS A 3 20.81 -46.83 -13.94
N THR A 4 20.07 -46.41 -14.92
CA THR A 4 20.02 -45.03 -15.41
C THR A 4 19.32 -44.17 -14.35
N CYS A 5 20.07 -43.27 -13.69
CA CYS A 5 19.51 -42.18 -12.91
C CYS A 5 18.81 -41.20 -13.85
N ASP A 6 17.49 -41.14 -13.71
CA ASP A 6 16.63 -40.16 -14.40
C ASP A 6 16.86 -38.78 -13.77
N ASN A 7 17.66 -37.97 -14.41
CA ASN A 7 18.01 -36.64 -13.98
C ASN A 7 16.91 -35.69 -14.45
N ARG A 8 15.80 -35.60 -13.70
CA ARG A 8 14.77 -34.55 -13.94
C ARG A 8 15.36 -33.22 -13.56
N PHE A 9 15.95 -32.55 -14.54
CA PHE A 9 16.27 -31.13 -14.44
C PHE A 9 14.97 -30.37 -14.15
N SER A 10 14.80 -29.99 -12.89
CA SER A 10 13.88 -28.94 -12.50
C SER A 10 14.27 -27.70 -13.31
N SER A 11 13.39 -27.27 -14.21
CA SER A 11 13.54 -26.03 -14.96
C SER A 11 13.54 -24.88 -13.95
N LEU A 12 14.74 -24.41 -13.61
CA LEU A 12 14.92 -23.14 -12.89
C LEU A 12 14.42 -22.02 -13.82
N HIS A 13 13.16 -21.66 -13.71
CA HIS A 13 12.68 -20.40 -14.25
C HIS A 13 13.51 -19.29 -13.59
N PRO A 14 14.00 -18.30 -14.35
CA PRO A 14 14.69 -17.16 -13.75
C PRO A 14 13.75 -16.56 -12.70
N MET A 15 14.23 -16.49 -11.45
CA MET A 15 13.48 -15.93 -10.35
C MET A 15 13.17 -14.47 -10.69
N THR A 16 11.95 -14.20 -11.13
CA THR A 16 11.51 -12.82 -11.35
C THR A 16 11.54 -12.09 -10.03
N ARG A 17 12.14 -10.90 -10.00
CA ARG A 17 12.17 -10.05 -8.80
C ARG A 17 10.73 -9.80 -8.32
N GLY A 18 10.49 -9.97 -7.02
CA GLY A 18 9.23 -9.56 -6.39
C GLY A 18 8.97 -8.07 -6.62
N LEU A 19 7.71 -7.69 -6.75
CA LEU A 19 7.29 -6.31 -6.97
C LEU A 19 6.34 -5.89 -5.87
N PHE A 20 6.60 -4.73 -5.24
CA PHE A 20 5.77 -4.18 -4.18
C PHE A 20 5.08 -2.89 -4.64
N ILE A 21 3.74 -2.90 -4.69
CA ILE A 21 2.91 -1.75 -5.09
C ILE A 21 1.96 -1.41 -3.95
N SER A 22 1.97 -0.14 -3.50
CA SER A 22 0.97 0.38 -2.57
C SER A 22 -0.06 1.25 -3.30
N PHE A 23 -1.29 1.26 -2.78
CA PHE A 23 -2.40 2.07 -3.26
C PHE A 23 -2.81 3.03 -2.16
N GLU A 24 -2.70 4.32 -2.42
CA GLU A 24 -2.84 5.37 -1.43
C GLU A 24 -3.94 6.35 -1.79
N GLY A 25 -4.43 7.10 -0.81
CA GLY A 25 -5.47 8.10 -0.96
C GLY A 25 -6.53 8.01 0.13
N ILE A 26 -7.35 9.03 0.29
CA ILE A 26 -8.42 9.07 1.29
C ILE A 26 -9.52 8.04 1.03
N ASP A 27 -10.35 7.77 2.02
CA ASP A 27 -11.52 6.91 1.83
C ASP A 27 -12.51 7.55 0.83
N GLY A 28 -13.23 6.75 0.08
CA GLY A 28 -14.04 7.25 -1.05
C GLY A 28 -13.28 7.50 -2.35
N ALA A 29 -11.94 7.41 -2.38
CA ALA A 29 -11.15 7.59 -3.61
C ALA A 29 -11.26 6.44 -4.62
N GLY A 30 -11.92 5.32 -4.27
CA GLY A 30 -12.20 4.21 -5.20
C GLY A 30 -11.05 3.20 -5.35
N LYS A 31 -10.05 3.19 -4.45
CA LYS A 31 -8.88 2.31 -4.50
C LYS A 31 -9.22 0.83 -4.69
N SER A 32 -10.07 0.27 -3.82
CA SER A 32 -10.37 -1.17 -3.78
C SER A 32 -10.88 -1.73 -5.10
N THR A 33 -11.68 -0.95 -5.84
CA THR A 33 -12.18 -1.35 -7.16
C THR A 33 -11.05 -1.55 -8.17
N HIS A 34 -10.03 -0.71 -8.12
CA HIS A 34 -8.92 -0.75 -9.08
C HIS A 34 -7.83 -1.74 -8.66
N ILE A 35 -7.65 -2.00 -7.37
CA ILE A 35 -6.70 -3.00 -6.85
C ILE A 35 -7.00 -4.39 -7.42
N GLU A 36 -8.28 -4.81 -7.42
CA GLU A 36 -8.68 -6.10 -8.00
C GLU A 36 -8.42 -6.17 -9.51
N GLY A 37 -8.66 -5.07 -10.23
CA GLY A 37 -8.32 -4.98 -11.65
C GLY A 37 -6.83 -5.15 -11.90
N VAL A 38 -5.98 -4.47 -11.11
CA VAL A 38 -4.53 -4.62 -11.19
C VAL A 38 -4.09 -6.04 -10.85
N ALA A 39 -4.70 -6.67 -9.84
CA ALA A 39 -4.42 -8.07 -9.52
C ALA A 39 -4.74 -9.01 -10.69
N ALA A 40 -5.85 -8.76 -11.40
CA ALA A 40 -6.22 -9.54 -12.57
C ALA A 40 -5.19 -9.38 -13.70
N LEU A 41 -4.68 -8.16 -13.96
CA LEU A 41 -3.62 -7.93 -14.97
C LEU A 41 -2.35 -8.73 -14.66
N TRP A 42 -1.87 -8.72 -13.42
CA TRP A 42 -0.67 -9.46 -13.02
C TRP A 42 -0.87 -10.97 -13.08
N ARG A 43 -2.06 -11.48 -12.68
CA ARG A 43 -2.39 -12.92 -12.79
C ARG A 43 -2.45 -13.37 -14.25
N GLN A 44 -3.02 -12.55 -15.14
CA GLN A 44 -3.05 -12.81 -16.58
C GLN A 44 -1.64 -12.82 -17.19
N ALA A 45 -0.71 -12.02 -16.64
CA ALA A 45 0.70 -12.05 -16.99
C ALA A 45 1.48 -13.23 -16.35
N GLY A 46 0.78 -14.19 -15.72
CA GLY A 46 1.39 -15.38 -15.13
C GLY A 46 2.10 -15.16 -13.80
N ARG A 47 1.92 -14.00 -13.14
CA ARG A 47 2.54 -13.69 -11.84
C ARG A 47 1.66 -14.12 -10.67
N ALA A 48 2.26 -14.68 -9.63
CA ALA A 48 1.60 -14.84 -8.34
C ALA A 48 1.36 -13.45 -7.71
N VAL A 49 0.17 -13.25 -7.15
CA VAL A 49 -0.26 -11.97 -6.57
C VAL A 49 -0.73 -12.16 -5.14
N VAL A 50 -0.14 -11.41 -4.24
CA VAL A 50 -0.57 -11.28 -2.84
C VAL A 50 -1.33 -9.96 -2.69
N LEU A 51 -2.62 -10.04 -2.37
CA LEU A 51 -3.46 -8.90 -2.00
C LEU A 51 -3.44 -8.73 -0.49
N THR A 52 -3.12 -7.55 -0.02
CA THR A 52 -3.03 -7.24 1.41
C THR A 52 -3.39 -5.78 1.70
N ARG A 53 -3.36 -5.38 2.99
CA ARG A 53 -3.69 -4.01 3.40
C ARG A 53 -3.00 -3.61 4.69
N GLU A 54 -2.90 -2.30 4.96
CA GLU A 54 -2.46 -1.76 6.25
C GLU A 54 -3.45 -0.75 6.84
N PRO A 55 -3.57 -0.71 8.18
CA PRO A 55 -3.10 -1.76 9.10
C PRO A 55 -3.90 -3.04 8.89
N GLY A 56 -3.22 -4.21 8.99
CA GLY A 56 -3.85 -5.51 8.77
C GLY A 56 -2.92 -6.53 8.09
N GLY A 57 -3.51 -7.53 7.45
CA GLY A 57 -2.80 -8.55 6.68
C GLY A 57 -2.26 -9.73 7.49
N THR A 58 -2.23 -9.66 8.82
CA THR A 58 -1.91 -10.77 9.73
C THR A 58 -2.88 -10.80 10.90
N SER A 59 -2.98 -11.93 11.59
CA SER A 59 -3.89 -12.05 12.75
C SER A 59 -3.58 -11.02 13.85
N LEU A 60 -2.29 -10.71 14.09
CA LEU A 60 -1.91 -9.69 15.06
C LEU A 60 -2.22 -8.28 14.54
N SER A 61 -1.85 -7.99 13.29
CA SER A 61 -2.08 -6.67 12.70
C SER A 61 -3.57 -6.33 12.58
N GLU A 62 -4.45 -7.31 12.36
CA GLU A 62 -5.91 -7.08 12.37
C GLU A 62 -6.41 -6.71 13.78
N LYS A 63 -5.87 -7.31 14.85
CA LYS A 63 -6.20 -6.91 16.21
C LYS A 63 -5.72 -5.49 16.54
N LEU A 64 -4.51 -5.14 16.07
CA LEU A 64 -3.99 -3.77 16.22
C LEU A 64 -4.84 -2.77 15.42
N ARG A 65 -5.32 -3.15 14.24
CA ARG A 65 -6.29 -2.36 13.46
C ARG A 65 -7.55 -2.07 14.24
N GLU A 66 -8.17 -3.08 14.87
CA GLU A 66 -9.37 -2.91 15.69
C GLU A 66 -9.15 -1.89 16.82
N LEU A 67 -8.00 -1.96 17.51
CA LEU A 67 -7.64 -0.98 18.53
C LEU A 67 -7.50 0.44 17.94
N VAL A 68 -6.77 0.58 16.85
CA VAL A 68 -6.54 1.90 16.21
C VAL A 68 -7.84 2.53 15.71
N LEU A 69 -8.77 1.73 15.18
CA LEU A 69 -10.03 2.23 14.62
C LEU A 69 -11.10 2.57 15.68
N HIS A 70 -11.07 1.91 16.84
CA HIS A 70 -12.18 2.00 17.79
C HIS A 70 -11.79 2.59 19.14
N GLU A 71 -10.51 2.50 19.57
CA GLU A 71 -10.09 3.01 20.86
C GLU A 71 -9.55 4.45 20.77
N PRO A 72 -9.92 5.32 21.71
CA PRO A 72 -9.30 6.64 21.84
C PRO A 72 -7.86 6.50 22.33
N MET A 73 -6.93 7.21 21.69
CA MET A 73 -5.52 7.21 22.08
C MET A 73 -4.84 8.50 21.64
N ASP A 74 -3.69 8.82 22.24
CA ASP A 74 -2.85 9.93 21.81
C ASP A 74 -2.14 9.60 20.48
N ALA A 75 -1.64 10.65 19.83
CA ALA A 75 -1.04 10.53 18.49
C ALA A 75 0.22 9.65 18.44
N LEU A 76 1.02 9.62 19.52
CA LEU A 76 2.22 8.78 19.59
C LEU A 76 1.82 7.30 19.73
N THR A 77 0.87 6.98 20.62
CA THR A 77 0.34 5.63 20.77
C THR A 77 -0.25 5.13 19.43
N GLU A 78 -1.04 5.97 18.73
CA GLU A 78 -1.59 5.63 17.42
C GLU A 78 -0.47 5.32 16.41
N ALA A 79 0.56 6.16 16.31
CA ALA A 79 1.71 5.95 15.44
C ALA A 79 2.47 4.65 15.78
N LEU A 80 2.73 4.39 17.06
CA LEU A 80 3.42 3.18 17.51
C LEU A 80 2.65 1.91 17.15
N LEU A 81 1.33 1.89 17.29
CA LEU A 81 0.49 0.76 16.91
C LEU A 81 0.47 0.55 15.38
N MET A 82 0.43 1.64 14.59
CA MET A 82 0.54 1.56 13.13
C MET A 82 1.86 0.95 12.70
N PHE A 83 2.98 1.37 13.30
CA PHE A 83 4.30 0.83 12.97
C PHE A 83 4.52 -0.59 13.53
N ALA A 84 3.94 -0.95 14.67
CA ALA A 84 3.95 -2.33 15.17
C ALA A 84 3.20 -3.28 14.22
N ALA A 85 2.00 -2.89 13.76
CA ALA A 85 1.23 -3.65 12.77
C ALA A 85 2.01 -3.81 11.45
N ARG A 86 2.67 -2.74 10.99
CA ARG A 86 3.51 -2.76 9.79
C ARG A 86 4.70 -3.69 9.93
N ARG A 87 5.40 -3.68 11.07
CA ARG A 87 6.54 -4.58 11.29
C ARG A 87 6.11 -6.04 11.17
N GLU A 88 5.03 -6.40 11.81
CA GLU A 88 4.46 -7.76 11.74
C GLU A 88 4.08 -8.13 10.30
N HIS A 89 3.42 -7.21 9.59
CA HIS A 89 2.98 -7.39 8.20
C HIS A 89 4.17 -7.56 7.24
N LEU A 90 5.23 -6.75 7.41
CA LEU A 90 6.46 -6.89 6.63
C LEU A 90 7.06 -8.28 6.80
N VAL A 91 7.25 -8.72 8.05
CA VAL A 91 7.96 -9.98 8.37
C VAL A 91 7.15 -11.19 7.94
N GLN A 92 5.83 -11.18 8.13
CA GLN A 92 4.99 -12.36 7.90
C GLN A 92 4.43 -12.48 6.49
N VAL A 93 4.27 -11.36 5.78
CA VAL A 93 3.56 -11.35 4.48
C VAL A 93 4.42 -10.74 3.36
N ILE A 94 4.87 -9.50 3.51
CA ILE A 94 5.46 -8.75 2.39
C ILE A 94 6.83 -9.34 2.01
N GLU A 95 7.77 -9.44 2.95
CA GLU A 95 9.12 -9.93 2.67
C GLU A 95 9.12 -11.38 2.14
N PRO A 96 8.36 -12.33 2.74
CA PRO A 96 8.27 -13.68 2.20
C PRO A 96 7.69 -13.74 0.79
N ALA A 97 6.69 -12.91 0.48
CA ALA A 97 6.10 -12.85 -0.86
C ALA A 97 7.10 -12.30 -1.89
N LEU A 98 7.77 -11.20 -1.56
CA LEU A 98 8.79 -10.61 -2.43
C LEU A 98 9.97 -11.56 -2.67
N ALA A 99 10.39 -12.32 -1.65
CA ALA A 99 11.44 -13.32 -1.78
C ALA A 99 11.08 -14.47 -2.72
N ARG A 100 9.79 -14.82 -2.84
CA ARG A 100 9.29 -15.81 -3.83
C ARG A 100 9.16 -15.24 -5.24
N GLY A 101 9.34 -13.93 -5.43
CA GLY A 101 9.10 -13.27 -6.70
C GLY A 101 7.63 -12.88 -6.94
N ASP A 102 6.77 -12.89 -5.91
CA ASP A 102 5.37 -12.52 -6.04
C ASP A 102 5.19 -11.01 -6.26
N VAL A 103 4.03 -10.62 -6.77
CA VAL A 103 3.60 -9.22 -6.80
C VAL A 103 2.74 -8.96 -5.57
N VAL A 104 3.19 -8.06 -4.70
CA VAL A 104 2.44 -7.62 -3.52
C VAL A 104 1.69 -6.34 -3.85
N LEU A 105 0.36 -6.37 -3.75
CA LEU A 105 -0.53 -5.23 -3.90
C LEU A 105 -1.13 -4.91 -2.53
N CYS A 106 -0.78 -3.76 -1.97
CA CYS A 106 -1.15 -3.37 -0.61
C CYS A 106 -2.07 -2.14 -0.62
N ASP A 107 -3.29 -2.27 -0.09
CA ASP A 107 -4.14 -1.11 0.17
C ASP A 107 -3.61 -0.39 1.40
N ARG A 108 -2.95 0.74 1.16
CA ARG A 108 -2.17 1.57 2.10
C ARG A 108 -0.85 0.91 2.56
N PHE A 109 0.12 1.77 2.81
CA PHE A 109 1.39 1.42 3.44
C PHE A 109 1.89 2.63 4.24
N THR A 110 3.20 2.83 4.30
CA THR A 110 3.84 3.86 5.13
C THR A 110 3.34 5.29 4.81
N ASP A 111 3.05 5.58 3.54
CA ASP A 111 2.61 6.91 3.12
C ASP A 111 1.26 7.31 3.73
N ALA A 112 0.38 6.33 3.99
CA ALA A 112 -0.85 6.55 4.76
C ALA A 112 -0.56 7.04 6.18
N THR A 113 0.45 6.48 6.87
CA THR A 113 0.82 6.92 8.21
C THR A 113 1.30 8.36 8.22
N PHE A 114 2.16 8.74 7.26
CA PHE A 114 2.59 10.14 7.14
C PHE A 114 1.43 11.08 6.79
N ALA A 115 0.51 10.64 5.95
CA ALA A 115 -0.65 11.44 5.58
C ALA A 115 -1.64 11.61 6.75
N TYR A 116 -2.03 10.52 7.41
CA TYR A 116 -3.06 10.53 8.45
C TYR A 116 -2.53 11.00 9.80
N GLN A 117 -1.46 10.40 10.33
CA GLN A 117 -0.88 10.78 11.61
C GLN A 117 -0.07 12.07 11.48
N GLY A 118 0.77 12.20 10.42
CA GLY A 118 1.58 13.40 10.20
C GLY A 118 0.74 14.58 9.73
N GLY A 119 0.03 14.44 8.61
CA GLY A 119 -0.81 15.50 8.04
C GLY A 119 -2.08 15.73 8.85
N GLY A 120 -2.92 14.72 8.98
CA GLY A 120 -4.24 14.83 9.60
C GLY A 120 -4.21 15.10 11.11
N ARG A 121 -3.38 14.37 11.87
CA ARG A 121 -3.22 14.55 13.34
C ARG A 121 -2.20 15.62 13.70
N GLY A 122 -1.39 16.10 12.74
CA GLY A 122 -0.31 17.05 13.04
C GLY A 122 0.85 16.47 13.82
N PHE A 123 1.02 15.11 13.81
CA PHE A 123 2.10 14.45 14.52
C PHE A 123 3.45 14.74 13.84
N ASP A 124 4.53 14.76 14.64
CA ASP A 124 5.85 15.14 14.17
C ASP A 124 6.38 14.17 13.08
N TRP A 125 6.64 14.71 11.90
CA TRP A 125 7.17 13.99 10.75
C TRP A 125 8.56 13.42 10.97
N ALA A 126 9.39 14.08 11.80
CA ALA A 126 10.73 13.58 12.10
C ALA A 126 10.64 12.30 12.96
N VAL A 127 9.70 12.25 13.91
CA VAL A 127 9.44 11.05 14.70
C VAL A 127 8.88 9.93 13.81
N LEU A 128 7.94 10.23 12.90
CA LEU A 128 7.47 9.23 11.92
C LEU A 128 8.61 8.68 11.06
N GLY A 129 9.54 9.53 10.62
CA GLY A 129 10.72 9.12 9.85
C GLY A 129 11.67 8.22 10.64
N GLN A 130 11.82 8.46 11.95
CA GLN A 130 12.60 7.57 12.83
C GLN A 130 11.93 6.20 12.98
N LEU A 131 10.61 6.18 13.20
CA LEU A 131 9.83 4.94 13.28
C LEU A 131 9.86 4.17 11.94
N GLU A 132 9.70 4.87 10.82
CA GLU A 132 9.84 4.29 9.48
C GLU A 132 11.22 3.63 9.32
N SER A 133 12.29 4.33 9.67
CA SER A 133 13.64 3.83 9.57
C SER A 133 13.88 2.59 10.44
N MET A 134 13.39 2.61 11.68
CA MET A 134 13.53 1.49 12.61
C MET A 134 12.76 0.24 12.16
N VAL A 135 11.54 0.43 11.63
CA VAL A 135 10.62 -0.68 11.31
C VAL A 135 10.87 -1.29 9.94
N GLN A 136 11.24 -0.46 8.95
CA GLN A 136 11.34 -0.84 7.54
C GLN A 136 12.79 -1.06 7.07
N GLN A 137 13.79 -0.97 7.96
CA GLN A 137 15.19 -1.18 7.60
C GLN A 137 15.42 -2.59 7.05
N LEU A 138 16.09 -2.66 5.90
CA LEU A 138 16.54 -3.90 5.27
C LEU A 138 17.91 -4.33 5.79
N PRO A 139 18.16 -5.66 5.88
CA PRO A 139 19.48 -6.17 6.33
C PRO A 139 20.64 -5.68 5.47
N GLU A 140 20.43 -5.53 4.17
CA GLU A 140 21.41 -5.04 3.18
C GLU A 140 21.55 -3.51 3.15
N GLY A 141 20.80 -2.82 3.97
CA GLY A 141 20.72 -1.36 4.01
C GLY A 141 19.55 -0.79 3.19
N GLY A 142 19.20 0.46 3.50
CA GLY A 142 18.01 1.10 2.93
C GLY A 142 16.73 0.69 3.65
N LEU A 143 15.59 1.17 3.13
CA LEU A 143 14.27 0.92 3.70
C LEU A 143 13.41 0.11 2.73
N ARG A 144 12.59 -0.78 3.26
CA ARG A 144 11.50 -1.36 2.48
C ARG A 144 10.49 -0.26 2.15
N GLN A 145 10.49 0.11 0.88
CA GLN A 145 9.52 1.03 0.30
C GLN A 145 8.80 0.31 -0.86
N PRO A 146 7.58 0.73 -1.23
CA PRO A 146 6.97 0.27 -2.47
C PRO A 146 7.86 0.64 -3.68
N ASP A 147 7.96 -0.27 -4.65
CA ASP A 147 8.54 0.03 -5.97
C ASP A 147 7.70 1.07 -6.71
N LEU A 148 6.38 1.06 -6.44
CA LEU A 148 5.42 2.04 -6.96
C LEU A 148 4.35 2.32 -5.90
N THR A 149 4.06 3.61 -5.67
CA THR A 149 2.90 4.09 -4.91
C THR A 149 1.91 4.72 -5.87
N VAL A 150 0.73 4.13 -6.01
CA VAL A 150 -0.38 4.67 -6.80
C VAL A 150 -1.25 5.52 -5.89
N TRP A 151 -1.13 6.83 -6.01
CA TRP A 151 -1.90 7.77 -5.20
C TRP A 151 -3.15 8.24 -5.93
N PHE A 152 -4.31 7.80 -5.46
CA PHE A 152 -5.64 8.24 -5.90
C PHE A 152 -5.95 9.58 -5.24
N ASP A 153 -5.60 10.67 -5.93
CA ASP A 153 -5.81 12.01 -5.45
C ASP A 153 -7.27 12.43 -5.69
N LEU A 154 -7.99 12.63 -4.60
CA LEU A 154 -9.39 13.04 -4.61
C LEU A 154 -9.61 14.24 -3.70
N ASP A 155 -10.46 15.17 -4.13
CA ASP A 155 -10.89 16.25 -3.28
C ASP A 155 -11.74 15.72 -2.11
N PRO A 156 -11.47 16.14 -0.86
CA PRO A 156 -12.21 15.67 0.31
C PRO A 156 -13.73 15.88 0.22
N ALA A 157 -14.19 16.97 -0.42
CA ALA A 157 -15.62 17.22 -0.58
C ALA A 157 -16.29 16.15 -1.47
N ILE A 158 -15.62 15.74 -2.57
CA ILE A 158 -16.10 14.67 -3.45
C ILE A 158 -16.06 13.32 -2.72
N ALA A 159 -15.02 13.09 -1.91
CA ALA A 159 -14.91 11.88 -1.10
C ALA A 159 -16.07 11.76 -0.09
N ALA A 160 -16.39 12.85 0.61
CA ALA A 160 -17.50 12.90 1.55
C ALA A 160 -18.86 12.61 0.88
N GLU A 161 -19.10 13.19 -0.31
CA GLU A 161 -20.32 12.90 -1.09
C GLU A 161 -20.43 11.41 -1.44
N ARG A 162 -19.34 10.77 -1.84
CA ARG A 162 -19.30 9.33 -2.18
C ARG A 162 -19.54 8.43 -0.97
N LEU A 163 -19.06 8.83 0.20
CA LEU A 163 -19.17 8.05 1.43
C LEU A 163 -20.51 8.22 2.14
N ALA A 164 -21.23 9.34 1.94
CA ALA A 164 -22.49 9.68 2.63
C ALA A 164 -23.57 8.60 2.54
N SER A 165 -23.50 7.69 1.55
CA SER A 165 -24.47 6.61 1.33
C SER A 165 -23.95 5.20 1.68
N ALA A 166 -22.69 5.04 2.16
CA ALA A 166 -22.05 3.73 2.12
C ALA A 166 -22.15 2.90 3.41
N ARG A 167 -21.90 3.47 4.60
CA ARG A 167 -21.91 2.74 5.89
C ARG A 167 -21.73 3.68 7.09
N VAL A 168 -21.78 3.11 8.33
CA VAL A 168 -21.42 3.83 9.55
C VAL A 168 -19.92 4.15 9.50
N PRO A 169 -19.54 5.45 9.65
CA PRO A 169 -18.13 5.86 9.59
C PRO A 169 -17.30 5.32 10.75
N ASP A 170 -16.04 4.96 10.49
CA ASP A 170 -15.07 4.67 11.54
C ASP A 170 -14.50 5.97 12.14
N LYS A 171 -13.54 5.82 13.10
CA LYS A 171 -12.88 6.93 13.82
C LYS A 171 -12.22 7.94 12.85
N PHE A 172 -11.65 7.49 11.75
CA PHE A 172 -11.01 8.37 10.78
C PHE A 172 -12.01 8.97 9.81
N GLU A 173 -12.95 8.19 9.31
CA GLU A 173 -14.02 8.64 8.42
C GLU A 173 -14.93 9.70 9.07
N SER A 174 -15.04 9.69 10.40
CA SER A 174 -15.81 10.67 11.19
C SER A 174 -15.10 12.01 11.40
N GLN A 175 -13.86 12.18 10.89
CA GLN A 175 -13.12 13.43 11.06
C GLN A 175 -13.68 14.57 10.19
N PRO A 176 -13.47 15.84 10.59
CA PRO A 176 -13.94 17.00 9.84
C PRO A 176 -13.21 17.15 8.47
N ALA A 177 -13.79 17.93 7.56
CA ALA A 177 -13.23 18.15 6.22
C ALA A 177 -11.78 18.65 6.23
N ASP A 178 -11.42 19.52 7.17
CA ASP A 178 -10.06 20.06 7.32
C ASP A 178 -9.03 18.96 7.62
N PHE A 179 -9.43 17.90 8.35
CA PHE A 179 -8.57 16.75 8.57
C PHE A 179 -8.22 16.07 7.24
N PHE A 180 -9.21 15.81 6.40
CA PHE A 180 -8.97 15.17 5.09
C PHE A 180 -8.20 16.09 4.11
N ALA A 181 -8.38 17.41 4.20
CA ALA A 181 -7.56 18.35 3.45
C ALA A 181 -6.09 18.26 3.88
N ALA A 182 -5.82 18.16 5.18
CA ALA A 182 -4.48 17.96 5.73
C ALA A 182 -3.90 16.57 5.37
N VAL A 183 -4.70 15.51 5.39
CA VAL A 183 -4.29 14.17 4.91
C VAL A 183 -3.89 14.22 3.43
N ARG A 184 -4.71 14.84 2.57
CA ARG A 184 -4.39 15.02 1.14
C ARG A 184 -3.08 15.80 0.94
N ALA A 185 -2.87 16.87 1.71
CA ALA A 185 -1.62 17.62 1.70
C ALA A 185 -0.44 16.78 2.16
N GLY A 186 -0.63 15.88 3.14
CA GLY A 186 0.36 14.90 3.58
C GLY A 186 0.79 13.96 2.47
N TYR A 187 -0.13 13.39 1.71
CA TYR A 187 0.19 12.59 0.52
C TYR A 187 0.93 13.41 -0.55
N ALA A 188 0.49 14.64 -0.81
CA ALA A 188 1.15 15.53 -1.77
C ALA A 188 2.60 15.81 -1.37
N ARG A 189 2.86 16.00 -0.08
CA ARG A 189 4.22 16.18 0.46
C ARG A 189 5.06 14.92 0.24
N ARG A 190 4.59 13.72 0.59
CA ARG A 190 5.30 12.45 0.34
C ARG A 190 5.60 12.25 -1.15
N ALA A 191 4.63 12.55 -2.02
CA ALA A 191 4.81 12.46 -3.46
C ALA A 191 5.88 13.44 -3.97
N SER A 192 5.97 14.65 -3.41
CA SER A 192 7.00 15.63 -3.78
C SER A 192 8.41 15.26 -3.26
N GLU A 193 8.49 14.59 -2.11
CA GLU A 193 9.75 14.11 -1.53
C GLU A 193 10.30 12.87 -2.26
N MET A 194 9.43 12.05 -2.86
CA MET A 194 9.79 10.77 -3.52
C MET A 194 9.14 10.61 -4.90
N PRO A 195 9.31 11.57 -5.82
CA PRO A 195 8.56 11.61 -7.09
C PRO A 195 8.81 10.39 -7.98
N GLN A 196 9.97 9.73 -7.84
CA GLN A 196 10.36 8.58 -8.66
C GLN A 196 9.52 7.32 -8.39
N ARG A 197 8.88 7.21 -7.20
CA ARG A 197 8.04 6.05 -6.86
C ARG A 197 6.55 6.35 -6.80
N PHE A 198 6.13 7.63 -6.95
CA PHE A 198 4.73 8.01 -6.91
C PHE A 198 4.13 8.17 -8.30
N ALA A 199 2.99 7.54 -8.53
CA ALA A 199 2.10 7.81 -9.64
C ALA A 199 0.80 8.42 -9.11
N ARG A 200 0.58 9.71 -9.39
CA ARG A 200 -0.64 10.42 -9.01
C ARG A 200 -1.74 10.18 -10.03
N ILE A 201 -2.89 9.68 -9.59
CA ILE A 201 -4.09 9.43 -10.39
C ILE A 201 -5.16 10.43 -9.97
N ASN A 202 -5.74 11.16 -10.91
CA ASN A 202 -6.89 12.01 -10.65
C ASN A 202 -8.14 11.14 -10.41
N ALA A 203 -8.52 10.94 -9.16
CA ALA A 203 -9.63 10.08 -8.78
C ALA A 203 -11.02 10.78 -8.87
N ALA A 204 -11.07 12.06 -9.27
CA ALA A 204 -12.33 12.78 -9.51
C ALA A 204 -12.98 12.44 -10.86
N GLN A 205 -12.29 11.73 -11.74
CA GLN A 205 -12.75 11.29 -13.06
C GLN A 205 -13.78 10.15 -12.98
N SER A 206 -14.34 9.74 -14.14
CA SER A 206 -15.14 8.52 -14.23
C SER A 206 -14.29 7.28 -13.89
N ARG A 207 -14.93 6.21 -13.47
CA ARG A 207 -14.27 4.94 -13.12
C ARG A 207 -13.41 4.41 -14.26
N GLU A 208 -13.91 4.53 -15.50
CA GLU A 208 -13.24 4.06 -16.72
C GLU A 208 -11.98 4.90 -17.00
N ALA A 209 -12.06 6.23 -16.82
CA ALA A 209 -10.92 7.12 -17.00
C ALA A 209 -9.84 6.89 -15.94
N VAL A 210 -10.24 6.70 -14.67
CA VAL A 210 -9.32 6.33 -13.59
C VAL A 210 -8.65 4.99 -13.90
N TRP A 211 -9.41 4.01 -14.40
CA TRP A 211 -8.86 2.72 -14.79
C TRP A 211 -7.82 2.85 -15.92
N ALA A 212 -8.10 3.63 -16.95
CA ALA A 212 -7.16 3.86 -18.04
C ALA A 212 -5.85 4.52 -17.55
N ASP A 213 -5.93 5.44 -16.57
CA ASP A 213 -4.74 6.02 -15.95
C ASP A 213 -3.95 4.98 -15.14
N VAL A 214 -4.64 4.09 -14.39
CA VAL A 214 -4.01 2.99 -13.64
C VAL A 214 -3.32 2.01 -14.61
N GLU A 215 -3.99 1.58 -15.68
CA GLU A 215 -3.40 0.69 -16.70
C GLU A 215 -2.14 1.30 -17.33
N ARG A 216 -2.17 2.59 -17.64
CA ARG A 216 -1.01 3.29 -18.20
C ARG A 216 0.20 3.25 -17.26
N VAL A 217 -0.04 3.35 -15.96
CA VAL A 217 1.02 3.26 -14.93
C VAL A 217 1.52 1.82 -14.77
N MET A 218 0.66 0.81 -14.89
CA MET A 218 1.04 -0.61 -14.73
C MET A 218 1.75 -1.18 -15.96
N THR A 219 1.43 -0.72 -17.17
CA THR A 219 1.95 -1.28 -18.44
C THR A 219 3.49 -1.37 -18.51
N PRO A 220 4.26 -0.33 -18.13
CA PRO A 220 5.72 -0.42 -18.16
C PRO A 220 6.29 -1.46 -17.19
N LEU A 221 5.61 -1.71 -16.05
CA LEU A 221 6.04 -2.70 -15.07
C LEU A 221 5.74 -4.13 -15.56
N LEU A 222 4.58 -4.34 -16.18
CA LEU A 222 4.21 -5.62 -16.78
C LEU A 222 5.22 -6.03 -17.85
N ASN A 223 5.62 -5.10 -18.71
CA ASN A 223 6.57 -5.36 -19.79
C ASN A 223 7.99 -5.69 -19.27
N LYS A 224 8.44 -5.07 -18.17
CA LYS A 224 9.72 -5.37 -17.53
C LYS A 224 9.77 -6.74 -16.84
N GLY A 225 8.64 -7.26 -16.39
CA GLY A 225 8.56 -8.57 -15.75
C GLY A 225 8.51 -9.75 -16.72
N MET A 226 8.42 -9.51 -18.03
CA MET A 226 8.39 -10.53 -19.08
C MET A 226 9.75 -10.74 -19.77
N THR A 227 10.76 -9.97 -19.43
CA THR A 227 12.15 -10.13 -19.90
C THR A 227 13.03 -10.68 -18.80
#